data_7ca89fe879d83f97a198ae4eef4d3483
#
_entry.id   7ca89fe879d83f97a198ae4eef4d3483
#
_cell.length_a   1.000
_cell.length_b   1.000
_cell.length_c   1.000
_cell.angle_alpha   90.00
_cell.angle_beta   90.00
_cell.angle_gamma   90.00
#
_symmetry.space_group_name_H-M   'P 1'
#
loop_
_entity.id
_entity.type
_entity.pdbx_description
1 polymer ?
#
loop_
_entity_poly.entity_id
_entity_poly.type
_entity_poly.pdbx_seq_one_letter_code
_entity_poly.pdbx_strand_id
1 'polypeptide(L)'
;MNGIKVVEVIKRKFQGTGSSINVPMQTGGSFKAKLTHEGILVDNLGGPPFLPWIVFQEAICVLIRKDGRAALGDATIARLGSEELSLDSIEGHIAQVVYGKKVGDPVFGRITAIAAILIWAGVCETDQDELILR
;
A
#
# COMPACT_ATOMS: atom_id res chain seq x y z
N MET A 1 -12.16 7.36 8.20
CA MET A 1 -10.76 7.55 7.71
C MET A 1 -10.80 8.18 6.33
N ASN A 2 -9.91 9.11 6.05
CA ASN A 2 -9.74 9.65 4.70
C ASN A 2 -8.25 9.72 4.37
N GLY A 3 -7.90 10.12 3.12
CA GLY A 3 -6.51 10.09 2.68
C GLY A 3 -5.58 11.04 3.44
N ILE A 4 -6.09 12.15 3.95
CA ILE A 4 -5.29 13.08 4.75
C ILE A 4 -5.00 12.48 6.12
N LYS A 5 -6.02 11.91 6.76
CA LYS A 5 -5.88 11.34 8.10
C LYS A 5 -4.98 10.10 8.13
N VAL A 6 -4.94 9.31 7.08
CA VAL A 6 -4.10 8.11 7.07
C VAL A 6 -2.62 8.46 7.21
N VAL A 7 -2.18 9.53 6.58
CA VAL A 7 -0.79 9.98 6.70
C VAL A 7 -0.46 10.36 8.15
N GLU A 8 -1.38 11.09 8.80
CA GLU A 8 -1.19 11.48 10.20
C GLU A 8 -1.17 10.26 11.13
N VAL A 9 -2.02 9.27 10.90
CA VAL A 9 -2.06 8.05 11.71
C VAL A 9 -0.75 7.28 11.58
N ILE A 10 -0.24 7.13 10.36
CA ILE A 10 1.03 6.45 10.13
C ILE A 10 2.18 7.19 10.84
N LYS A 11 2.27 8.51 10.66
CA LYS A 11 3.30 9.33 11.30
C LYS A 11 3.25 9.19 12.82
N ARG A 12 2.05 9.21 13.40
CA ARG A 12 1.85 9.09 14.83
C ARG A 12 2.32 7.73 15.35
N LYS A 13 2.06 6.68 14.58
CA LYS A 13 2.52 5.33 14.94
C LYS A 13 4.05 5.27 15.00
N PHE A 14 4.73 5.87 14.03
CA PHE A 14 6.19 5.97 14.04
C PHE A 14 6.69 6.76 15.24
N GLN A 15 6.03 7.85 15.59
CA GLN A 15 6.43 8.68 16.74
C GLN A 15 6.39 7.88 18.05
N GLY A 16 5.47 6.93 18.16
CA GLY A 16 5.35 6.08 19.35
C GLY A 16 6.35 4.94 19.39
N THR A 17 6.99 4.60 18.28
CA THR A 17 7.86 3.42 18.19
C THR A 17 9.26 3.73 17.67
N GLY A 18 9.51 4.94 17.14
CA GLY A 18 10.80 5.32 16.56
C GLY A 18 10.68 5.54 15.05
N SER A 19 11.70 6.19 14.46
CA SER A 19 11.68 6.55 13.04
C SER A 19 12.07 5.40 12.10
N SER A 20 12.61 4.31 12.64
CA SER A 20 13.01 3.13 11.86
C SER A 20 12.55 1.88 12.62
N ILE A 21 11.71 1.08 11.99
CA ILE A 21 11.06 -0.05 12.64
C ILE A 21 10.98 -1.26 11.72
N ASN A 22 10.72 -2.42 12.32
CA ASN A 22 10.39 -3.64 11.57
C ASN A 22 8.87 -3.77 11.48
N VAL A 23 8.35 -3.82 10.26
CA VAL A 23 6.92 -3.98 9.99
C VAL A 23 6.65 -5.45 9.63
N PRO A 24 5.75 -6.13 10.35
CA PRO A 24 5.43 -7.52 10.03
C PRO A 24 4.64 -7.62 8.72
N MET A 25 4.94 -8.66 7.94
CA MET A 25 4.19 -8.95 6.72
C MET A 25 3.18 -10.06 6.96
N GLN A 26 2.07 -10.02 6.22
CA GLN A 26 1.01 -11.02 6.36
C GLN A 26 1.48 -12.41 5.91
N THR A 27 2.47 -12.48 5.03
CA THR A 27 3.04 -13.72 4.53
C THR A 27 4.12 -14.30 5.43
N GLY A 28 4.40 -13.64 6.56
CA GLY A 28 5.48 -14.01 7.46
C GLY A 28 6.72 -13.14 7.26
N GLY A 29 7.57 -13.09 8.27
CA GLY A 29 8.73 -12.21 8.24
C GLY A 29 8.39 -10.76 8.46
N SER A 30 9.35 -9.89 8.23
CA SER A 30 9.20 -8.45 8.39
C SER A 30 10.15 -7.72 7.45
N PHE A 31 9.93 -6.42 7.29
CA PHE A 31 10.85 -5.55 6.56
C PHE A 31 11.10 -4.28 7.37
N LYS A 32 12.20 -3.60 7.08
CA LYS A 32 12.49 -2.32 7.73
C LYS A 32 11.82 -1.18 7.00
N ALA A 33 11.16 -0.34 7.78
CA ALA A 33 10.51 0.87 7.28
C ALA A 33 11.07 2.07 8.04
N LYS A 34 11.41 3.12 7.30
CA LYS A 34 11.98 4.34 7.88
C LYS A 34 11.13 5.53 7.49
N LEU A 35 10.71 6.30 8.50
CA LEU A 35 9.94 7.52 8.27
C LEU A 35 10.83 8.60 7.66
N THR A 36 10.34 9.24 6.59
CA THR A 36 10.96 10.41 6.01
C THR A 36 9.91 11.53 5.87
N HIS A 37 10.36 12.72 5.52
CA HIS A 37 9.43 13.84 5.33
C HIS A 37 8.41 13.58 4.22
N GLU A 38 8.82 12.90 3.15
CA GLU A 38 8.00 12.73 1.95
C GLU A 38 7.31 11.37 1.84
N GLY A 39 7.59 10.46 2.77
CA GLY A 39 7.02 9.13 2.74
C GLY A 39 7.81 8.16 3.59
N ILE A 40 7.82 6.90 3.16
CA ILE A 40 8.45 5.82 3.91
C ILE A 40 9.45 5.08 3.02
N LEU A 41 10.69 4.93 3.49
CA LEU A 41 11.68 4.05 2.88
C LEU A 41 11.47 2.63 3.41
N VAL A 42 11.48 1.65 2.52
CA VAL A 42 11.34 0.24 2.87
C VAL A 42 12.45 -0.57 2.21
N ASP A 43 12.85 -1.68 2.81
CA ASP A 43 13.98 -2.47 2.33
C ASP A 43 13.57 -3.78 1.63
N ASN A 44 12.27 -3.98 1.37
CA ASN A 44 11.77 -5.22 0.77
C ASN A 44 11.27 -5.08 -0.67
N LEU A 45 11.51 -3.94 -1.31
CA LEU A 45 11.13 -3.74 -2.70
C LEU A 45 12.31 -4.00 -3.63
N GLY A 46 12.04 -4.62 -4.77
CA GLY A 46 13.08 -4.93 -5.76
C GLY A 46 13.48 -3.77 -6.65
N GLY A 47 12.82 -2.63 -6.54
CA GLY A 47 13.10 -1.39 -7.26
C GLY A 47 13.29 -0.24 -6.28
N PRO A 48 12.85 0.98 -6.62
CA PRO A 48 12.99 2.11 -5.71
C PRO A 48 12.36 1.79 -4.36
N PRO A 49 13.11 1.94 -3.26
CA PRO A 49 12.63 1.52 -1.94
C PRO A 49 11.76 2.57 -1.25
N PHE A 50 11.14 3.47 -2.01
CA PHE A 50 10.42 4.61 -1.46
C PHE A 50 8.94 4.55 -1.74
N LEU A 51 8.12 4.77 -0.70
CA LEU A 51 6.67 4.86 -0.78
C LEU A 51 6.25 6.29 -0.42
N PRO A 52 5.94 7.16 -1.41
CA PRO A 52 5.47 8.51 -1.11
C PRO A 52 4.11 8.46 -0.44
N TRP A 53 3.78 9.49 0.35
CA TRP A 53 2.51 9.52 1.09
C TRP A 53 1.28 9.30 0.21
N ILE A 54 1.36 9.74 -1.05
CA ILE A 54 0.23 9.62 -1.97
C ILE A 54 -0.22 8.17 -2.19
N VAL A 55 0.68 7.18 -2.11
CA VAL A 55 0.25 5.78 -2.30
C VAL A 55 -0.68 5.33 -1.18
N PHE A 56 -0.45 5.79 0.05
CA PHE A 56 -1.33 5.48 1.17
C PHE A 56 -2.66 6.21 1.05
N GLN A 57 -2.63 7.46 0.61
CA GLN A 57 -3.84 8.24 0.38
C GLN A 57 -4.71 7.61 -0.70
N GLU A 58 -4.10 7.19 -1.81
CA GLU A 58 -4.85 6.56 -2.90
C GLU A 58 -5.38 5.18 -2.53
N ALA A 59 -4.66 4.43 -1.71
CA ALA A 59 -5.18 3.16 -1.18
C ALA A 59 -6.47 3.38 -0.40
N ILE A 60 -6.51 4.39 0.46
CA ILE A 60 -7.71 4.73 1.24
C ILE A 60 -8.84 5.20 0.32
N CYS A 61 -8.52 5.98 -0.72
CA CYS A 61 -9.52 6.42 -1.70
C CYS A 61 -10.22 5.23 -2.37
N VAL A 62 -9.47 4.20 -2.76
CA VAL A 62 -10.06 2.99 -3.34
C VAL A 62 -10.96 2.30 -2.32
N LEU A 63 -10.50 2.14 -1.08
CA LEU A 63 -11.27 1.48 -0.04
C LEU A 63 -12.59 2.21 0.23
N ILE A 64 -12.57 3.53 0.32
CA ILE A 64 -13.79 4.32 0.54
C ILE A 64 -14.74 4.16 -0.64
N ARG A 65 -14.23 4.26 -1.87
CA ARG A 65 -15.05 4.12 -3.07
C ARG A 65 -15.69 2.74 -3.18
N LYS A 66 -15.05 1.72 -2.63
CA LYS A 66 -15.51 0.32 -2.67
C LYS A 66 -16.15 -0.12 -1.35
N ASP A 67 -16.68 0.82 -0.60
CA ASP A 67 -17.42 0.57 0.65
C ASP A 67 -16.60 -0.14 1.73
N GLY A 68 -15.30 0.11 1.76
CA GLY A 68 -14.44 -0.34 2.84
C GLY A 68 -13.64 -1.60 2.58
N ARG A 69 -13.80 -2.23 1.40
CA ARG A 69 -13.00 -3.42 1.08
C ARG A 69 -12.70 -3.49 -0.41
N ALA A 70 -11.47 -3.86 -0.76
CA ALA A 70 -11.05 -3.92 -2.15
C ALA A 70 -9.96 -4.98 -2.33
N ALA A 71 -9.89 -5.53 -3.55
CA ALA A 71 -8.83 -6.47 -3.92
C ALA A 71 -7.47 -5.77 -3.86
N LEU A 72 -6.47 -6.50 -3.37
CA LEU A 72 -5.09 -5.98 -3.33
C LEU A 72 -4.51 -5.80 -4.74
N GLY A 73 -4.76 -6.76 -5.62
CA GLY A 73 -4.12 -6.83 -6.94
C GLY A 73 -2.78 -7.56 -6.87
N ASP A 74 -2.39 -8.21 -7.97
CA ASP A 74 -1.15 -8.97 -8.00
C ASP A 74 -0.32 -8.66 -9.24
N ALA A 75 0.64 -7.75 -9.08
CA ALA A 75 1.53 -7.32 -10.16
C ALA A 75 2.62 -8.37 -10.47
N THR A 76 2.79 -9.39 -9.63
CA THR A 76 3.82 -10.41 -9.86
C THR A 76 3.42 -11.41 -10.94
N ILE A 77 2.10 -11.60 -11.16
CA ILE A 77 1.59 -12.57 -12.12
C ILE A 77 0.82 -11.95 -13.27
N ALA A 78 0.60 -10.63 -13.26
CA ALA A 78 -0.33 -10.00 -14.18
C ALA A 78 0.13 -8.61 -14.61
N ARG A 79 -0.32 -8.21 -15.80
CA ARG A 79 -0.15 -6.84 -16.29
C ARG A 79 -1.39 -6.02 -15.95
N LEU A 80 -1.22 -4.70 -15.93
CA LEU A 80 -2.29 -3.78 -15.56
C LEU A 80 -3.51 -3.94 -16.47
N GLY A 81 -4.68 -4.05 -15.86
CA GLY A 81 -5.95 -4.21 -16.55
C GLY A 81 -6.40 -5.65 -16.70
N SER A 82 -5.55 -6.63 -16.40
CA SER A 82 -5.97 -8.04 -16.38
C SER A 82 -6.80 -8.33 -15.14
N GLU A 83 -7.39 -9.52 -15.09
CA GLU A 83 -8.27 -9.93 -14.00
C GLU A 83 -7.57 -9.85 -12.64
N GLU A 84 -6.34 -10.33 -12.56
CA GLU A 84 -5.57 -10.39 -11.31
C GLU A 84 -4.98 -9.04 -10.91
N LEU A 85 -4.96 -8.07 -11.82
CA LEU A 85 -4.45 -6.73 -11.57
C LEU A 85 -5.39 -5.70 -12.20
N SER A 86 -6.65 -5.74 -11.78
CA SER A 86 -7.66 -4.85 -12.36
C SER A 86 -7.40 -3.39 -11.98
N LEU A 87 -7.98 -2.48 -12.75
CA LEU A 87 -7.89 -1.04 -12.44
C LEU A 87 -8.61 -0.69 -11.14
N ASP A 88 -9.51 -1.56 -10.68
CA ASP A 88 -10.22 -1.38 -9.40
C ASP A 88 -9.51 -2.00 -8.22
N SER A 89 -8.45 -2.76 -8.45
CA SER A 89 -7.61 -3.23 -7.36
C SER A 89 -6.78 -2.07 -6.81
N ILE A 90 -6.33 -2.21 -5.58
CA ILE A 90 -5.53 -1.15 -4.95
C ILE A 90 -4.20 -0.96 -5.71
N GLU A 91 -3.50 -2.06 -6.01
CA GLU A 91 -2.24 -2.00 -6.75
C GLU A 91 -2.46 -1.42 -8.15
N GLY A 92 -3.51 -1.86 -8.85
CA GLY A 92 -3.82 -1.37 -10.19
C GLY A 92 -4.15 0.11 -10.21
N HIS A 93 -4.95 0.57 -9.26
CA HIS A 93 -5.31 1.98 -9.13
C HIS A 93 -4.06 2.85 -8.88
N ILE A 94 -3.22 2.44 -7.95
CA ILE A 94 -1.99 3.17 -7.63
C ILE A 94 -1.06 3.22 -8.85
N ALA A 95 -0.91 2.10 -9.56
CA ALA A 95 -0.08 2.05 -10.75
C ALA A 95 -0.55 3.06 -11.80
N GLN A 96 -1.86 3.15 -12.02
CA GLN A 96 -2.43 4.05 -13.01
C GLN A 96 -2.38 5.51 -12.55
N VAL A 97 -2.86 5.79 -11.35
CA VAL A 97 -3.07 7.18 -10.89
C VAL A 97 -1.77 7.81 -10.39
N VAL A 98 -0.95 7.07 -9.66
CA VAL A 98 0.29 7.61 -9.08
C VAL A 98 1.46 7.49 -10.04
N TYR A 99 1.58 6.36 -10.73
CA TYR A 99 2.78 6.06 -11.53
C TYR A 99 2.56 6.15 -13.04
N GLY A 100 1.36 6.53 -13.47
CA GLY A 100 1.09 6.80 -14.88
C GLY A 100 1.12 5.57 -15.79
N LYS A 101 0.95 4.38 -15.24
CA LYS A 101 0.93 3.15 -16.03
C LYS A 101 -0.36 3.02 -16.82
N LYS A 102 -0.28 2.32 -17.94
CA LYS A 102 -1.42 2.10 -18.84
C LYS A 102 -1.78 0.62 -18.88
N VAL A 103 -3.00 0.33 -19.30
CA VAL A 103 -3.46 -1.05 -19.51
C VAL A 103 -2.46 -1.79 -20.40
N GLY A 104 -2.03 -2.97 -19.95
CA GLY A 104 -1.04 -3.79 -20.64
C GLY A 104 0.38 -3.59 -20.16
N ASP A 105 0.65 -2.55 -19.38
CA ASP A 105 2.00 -2.31 -18.84
C ASP A 105 2.33 -3.28 -17.71
N PRO A 106 3.60 -3.66 -17.57
CA PRO A 106 4.05 -4.32 -16.36
C PRO A 106 4.06 -3.32 -15.21
N VAL A 107 3.75 -3.79 -14.00
CA VAL A 107 3.67 -2.95 -12.81
C VAL A 107 4.69 -3.40 -11.78
N PHE A 108 5.41 -2.44 -11.22
CA PHE A 108 6.28 -2.70 -10.10
C PHE A 108 5.42 -2.85 -8.83
N GLY A 109 5.45 -4.05 -8.22
CA GLY A 109 4.59 -4.38 -7.09
C GLY A 109 4.99 -3.68 -5.81
N ARG A 110 4.06 -2.91 -5.23
CA ARG A 110 4.26 -2.18 -3.97
C ARG A 110 3.24 -2.52 -2.91
N ILE A 111 2.17 -3.22 -3.29
CA ILE A 111 1.01 -3.40 -2.41
C ILE A 111 1.34 -4.17 -1.13
N THR A 112 2.26 -5.13 -1.19
CA THR A 112 2.63 -5.90 0.00
C THR A 112 3.16 -4.99 1.10
N ALA A 113 4.06 -4.06 0.76
CA ALA A 113 4.60 -3.11 1.73
C ALA A 113 3.55 -2.10 2.17
N ILE A 114 2.75 -1.58 1.23
CA ILE A 114 1.69 -0.60 1.53
C ILE A 114 0.68 -1.22 2.50
N ALA A 115 0.18 -2.41 2.18
CA ALA A 115 -0.80 -3.10 3.02
C ALA A 115 -0.24 -3.41 4.41
N ALA A 116 0.99 -3.89 4.48
CA ALA A 116 1.63 -4.21 5.76
C ALA A 116 1.73 -2.98 6.67
N ILE A 117 2.09 -1.82 6.11
CA ILE A 117 2.16 -0.57 6.87
C ILE A 117 0.78 -0.13 7.35
N LEU A 118 -0.23 -0.21 6.49
CA LEU A 118 -1.61 0.16 6.87
C LEU A 118 -2.15 -0.75 7.97
N ILE A 119 -1.83 -2.03 7.91
CA ILE A 119 -2.24 -2.99 8.95
C ILE A 119 -1.50 -2.71 10.25
N TRP A 120 -0.19 -2.51 10.17
CA TRP A 120 0.64 -2.18 11.34
C TRP A 120 0.16 -0.89 12.02
N ALA A 121 -0.24 0.10 11.24
CA ALA A 121 -0.75 1.38 11.78
C ALA A 121 -2.18 1.29 12.34
N GLY A 122 -2.84 0.14 12.21
CA GLY A 122 -4.19 -0.05 12.72
C GLY A 122 -5.29 0.51 11.83
N VAL A 123 -4.96 0.89 10.61
CA VAL A 123 -5.92 1.50 9.66
C VAL A 123 -6.71 0.43 8.92
N CYS A 124 -6.07 -0.68 8.62
CA CYS A 124 -6.66 -1.75 7.81
C CYS A 124 -6.44 -3.12 8.43
N GLU A 125 -7.20 -4.08 7.92
CA GLU A 125 -6.96 -5.51 8.13
C GLU A 125 -7.03 -6.21 6.79
N THR A 126 -6.67 -7.48 6.74
CA THR A 126 -6.68 -8.24 5.50
C THR A 126 -7.55 -9.49 5.62
N ASP A 127 -8.14 -9.90 4.51
CA ASP A 127 -8.89 -11.15 4.40
C ASP A 127 -8.65 -11.71 3.01
N GLN A 128 -7.84 -12.78 2.94
CA GLN A 128 -7.41 -13.38 1.68
C GLN A 128 -6.73 -12.34 0.78
N ASP A 129 -7.29 -12.09 -0.41
CA ASP A 129 -6.71 -11.18 -1.39
C ASP A 129 -7.23 -9.76 -1.29
N GLU A 130 -7.92 -9.43 -0.19
CA GLU A 130 -8.54 -8.12 -0.01
C GLU A 130 -7.96 -7.37 1.18
N LEU A 131 -7.97 -6.05 1.07
CA LEU A 131 -7.67 -5.14 2.17
C LEU A 131 -9.00 -4.56 2.65
N ILE A 132 -9.15 -4.43 3.95
CA ILE A 132 -10.38 -3.98 4.59
C ILE A 132 -10.07 -2.80 5.48
N LEU A 133 -10.81 -1.70 5.29
CA LEU A 133 -10.71 -0.50 6.12
C LEU A 133 -11.37 -0.77 7.47
N ARG A 134 -10.66 -0.48 8.55
CA ARG A 134 -11.18 -0.67 9.91
C ARG A 134 -11.99 0.51 10.38
#